data_8da5360044c09a53aa0fd524c8216ef6
#
_entry.id   8da5360044c09a53aa0fd524c8216ef6
#
_cell.length_a   1.000
_cell.length_b   1.000
_cell.length_c   1.000
_cell.angle_alpha   90.00
_cell.angle_beta   90.00
_cell.angle_gamma   90.00
#
_symmetry.space_group_name_H-M   'P 1'
#
loop_
_entity.id
_entity.type
_entity.pdbx_description
1 polymer ?
#
loop_
_entity_poly.entity_id
_entity_poly.type
_entity_poly.pdbx_seq_one_letter_code
_entity_poly.pdbx_strand_id
1 'polypeptide(L)'
;VHIGTDEYDNSDPNVVEKFRFFTDYYIKYVEGFGKKAVAWGALTHARGDLPVKSDEVLLDIWYNGYADPFEMAELGFGLVNVACSQLYIIPLTALYYHDYLNIEWIFNNWEPYMFDDRIFSWNDRRVKGGMFAVWNDYIGNGITFKDIHHRAYPAMQTLSLKMWTGAVDDLSFARFDSCRRALSEAPEVNIGAKVKTMD
;
A
#
# COMPACT_ATOMS: atom_id res chain seq x y z
N VAL A 1 8.79 7.51 9.39
CA VAL A 1 8.01 6.92 10.49
C VAL A 1 6.53 7.00 10.12
N HIS A 2 5.85 5.86 10.16
CA HIS A 2 4.40 5.81 9.90
C HIS A 2 3.64 6.17 11.18
N ILE A 3 2.66 7.08 11.09
CA ILE A 3 1.89 7.60 12.23
C ILE A 3 0.44 7.09 12.28
N GLY A 4 0.05 6.18 11.38
CA GLY A 4 -1.31 5.66 11.28
C GLY A 4 -2.24 6.59 10.51
N THR A 5 -3.38 6.97 11.12
CA THR A 5 -4.37 7.92 10.60
C THR A 5 -5.35 7.37 9.55
N ASP A 6 -5.63 6.08 9.60
CA ASP A 6 -6.70 5.45 8.84
C ASP A 6 -8.07 5.56 9.56
N GLU A 7 -9.12 5.22 8.87
CA GLU A 7 -10.50 4.96 9.35
C GLU A 7 -10.99 5.79 10.55
N TYR A 8 -10.94 7.11 10.43
CA TYR A 8 -11.40 7.99 11.49
C TYR A 8 -12.87 8.40 11.29
N ASP A 9 -13.62 8.50 12.41
CA ASP A 9 -15.02 8.96 12.37
C ASP A 9 -15.09 10.45 12.00
N ASN A 10 -15.84 10.76 10.96
CA ASN A 10 -16.07 12.13 10.47
C ASN A 10 -17.49 12.67 10.77
N SER A 11 -18.27 11.99 11.59
CA SER A 11 -19.65 12.37 11.90
C SER A 11 -19.76 13.66 12.73
N ASP A 12 -18.74 13.99 13.55
CA ASP A 12 -18.66 15.19 14.36
C ASP A 12 -17.53 16.11 13.87
N PRO A 13 -17.83 17.34 13.38
CA PRO A 13 -16.82 18.28 12.96
C PRO A 13 -15.75 18.60 14.03
N ASN A 14 -16.11 18.62 15.32
CA ASN A 14 -15.12 18.85 16.37
C ASN A 14 -14.13 17.69 16.51
N VAL A 15 -14.58 16.47 16.25
CA VAL A 15 -13.75 15.29 16.27
C VAL A 15 -12.83 15.28 15.05
N VAL A 16 -13.34 15.70 13.88
CA VAL A 16 -12.53 15.90 12.67
C VAL A 16 -11.40 16.91 12.90
N GLU A 17 -11.69 18.05 13.51
CA GLU A 17 -10.65 19.05 13.81
C GLU A 17 -9.58 18.52 14.78
N LYS A 18 -9.96 17.72 15.78
CA LYS A 18 -9.01 17.05 16.67
C LYS A 18 -8.14 16.03 15.93
N PHE A 19 -8.71 15.28 14.99
CA PHE A 19 -7.96 14.36 14.14
C PHE A 19 -6.96 15.10 13.26
N ARG A 20 -7.36 16.21 12.64
CA ARG A 20 -6.47 17.05 11.82
C ARG A 20 -5.34 17.66 12.66
N PHE A 21 -5.66 18.15 13.86
CA PHE A 21 -4.66 18.62 14.82
C PHE A 21 -3.68 17.51 15.21
N PHE A 22 -4.17 16.33 15.54
CA PHE A 22 -3.35 15.16 15.87
C PHE A 22 -2.40 14.80 14.72
N THR A 23 -2.92 14.72 13.50
CA THR A 23 -2.15 14.37 12.32
C THR A 23 -1.02 15.40 12.08
N ASP A 24 -1.35 16.68 12.08
CA ASP A 24 -0.37 17.77 11.91
C ASP A 24 0.69 17.79 13.03
N TYR A 25 0.25 17.61 14.27
CA TYR A 25 1.15 17.58 15.42
C TYR A 25 2.17 16.43 15.32
N TYR A 26 1.74 15.22 15.01
CA TYR A 26 2.64 14.07 14.94
C TYR A 26 3.52 14.07 13.69
N ILE A 27 3.08 14.64 12.58
CA ILE A 27 3.96 14.92 11.44
C ILE A 27 5.13 15.80 11.89
N LYS A 28 4.85 16.93 12.51
CA LYS A 28 5.87 17.87 13.02
C LYS A 28 6.74 17.26 14.13
N TYR A 29 6.16 16.43 14.97
CA TYR A 29 6.89 15.71 16.02
C TYR A 29 7.93 14.75 15.42
N VAL A 30 7.54 13.95 14.42
CA VAL A 30 8.44 13.04 13.71
C VAL A 30 9.57 13.80 13.03
N GLU A 31 9.27 14.94 12.40
CA GLU A 31 10.26 15.81 11.78
C GLU A 31 11.25 16.39 12.78
N GLY A 32 10.83 16.67 14.00
CA GLY A 32 11.71 17.13 15.09
C GLY A 32 12.86 16.14 15.38
N PHE A 33 12.72 14.88 14.99
CA PHE A 33 13.78 13.87 15.06
C PHE A 33 14.56 13.70 13.75
N GLY A 34 14.40 14.60 12.79
CA GLY A 34 15.03 14.49 11.47
C GLY A 34 14.50 13.31 10.63
N LYS A 35 13.26 12.87 10.87
CA LYS A 35 12.60 11.79 10.15
C LYS A 35 11.45 12.32 9.30
N LYS A 36 11.13 11.60 8.22
CA LYS A 36 9.95 11.89 7.40
C LYS A 36 8.74 11.12 7.94
N ALA A 37 7.60 11.80 7.97
CA ALA A 37 6.34 11.18 8.34
C ALA A 37 5.70 10.48 7.14
N VAL A 38 5.05 9.36 7.42
CA VAL A 38 4.17 8.62 6.52
C VAL A 38 2.84 8.41 7.24
N ALA A 39 1.73 8.53 6.54
CA ALA A 39 0.40 8.37 7.11
C ALA A 39 -0.54 7.67 6.12
N TRP A 40 -1.57 7.01 6.62
CA TRP A 40 -2.69 6.60 5.77
C TRP A 40 -3.46 7.83 5.31
N GLY A 41 -3.85 7.85 4.04
CA GLY A 41 -4.64 8.94 3.49
C GLY A 41 -6.07 8.96 4.04
N ALA A 42 -6.45 10.07 4.69
CA ALA A 42 -7.77 10.24 5.28
C ALA A 42 -8.35 11.67 5.15
N LEU A 43 -7.63 12.60 4.55
CA LEU A 43 -7.99 14.03 4.63
C LEU A 43 -9.12 14.45 3.70
N THR A 44 -9.48 13.69 2.68
CA THR A 44 -10.72 13.91 1.91
C THR A 44 -11.93 13.51 2.75
N HIS A 45 -11.84 12.43 3.52
CA HIS A 45 -12.88 11.99 4.45
C HIS A 45 -12.97 12.89 5.67
N ALA A 46 -11.85 13.29 6.24
CA ALA A 46 -11.75 14.20 7.39
C ALA A 46 -11.56 15.67 6.93
N ARG A 47 -12.53 16.20 6.17
CA ARG A 47 -12.52 17.61 5.75
C ARG A 47 -12.74 18.53 6.94
N GLY A 48 -11.89 19.55 7.09
CA GLY A 48 -11.95 20.52 8.17
C GLY A 48 -11.08 21.73 7.89
N ASP A 49 -11.09 22.70 8.80
CA ASP A 49 -10.42 23.99 8.64
C ASP A 49 -8.97 23.99 9.10
N LEU A 50 -8.61 23.17 10.08
CA LEU A 50 -7.23 23.10 10.55
C LEU A 50 -6.31 22.54 9.45
N PRO A 51 -5.24 23.29 9.10
CA PRO A 51 -4.29 22.83 8.11
C PRO A 51 -3.49 21.64 8.64
N VAL A 52 -3.16 20.71 7.75
CA VAL A 52 -2.25 19.60 8.01
C VAL A 52 -1.01 19.79 7.13
N LYS A 53 0.16 19.74 7.74
CA LYS A 53 1.43 19.85 7.01
C LYS A 53 1.55 18.74 5.96
N SER A 54 1.91 19.12 4.73
CA SER A 54 1.99 18.21 3.58
C SER A 54 3.40 18.07 3.01
N ASP A 55 4.21 19.14 3.10
CA ASP A 55 5.56 19.14 2.56
C ASP A 55 6.44 18.06 3.22
N GLU A 56 7.17 17.29 2.41
CA GLU A 56 8.00 16.15 2.82
C GLU A 56 7.22 14.98 3.50
N VAL A 57 5.88 14.95 3.42
CA VAL A 57 5.03 13.91 3.98
C VAL A 57 4.56 12.94 2.90
N LEU A 58 4.57 11.63 3.19
CA LEU A 58 4.01 10.60 2.31
C LEU A 58 2.63 10.17 2.81
N LEU A 59 1.70 10.02 1.88
CA LEU A 59 0.40 9.39 2.15
C LEU A 59 0.28 8.06 1.42
N ASP A 60 -0.02 7.02 2.17
CA ASP A 60 -0.43 5.72 1.66
C ASP A 60 -1.91 5.81 1.28
N ILE A 61 -2.18 5.89 -0.03
CA ILE A 61 -3.53 6.04 -0.57
C ILE A 61 -4.13 4.65 -0.79
N TRP A 62 -5.04 4.28 0.09
CA TRP A 62 -5.68 2.97 0.09
C TRP A 62 -7.10 2.98 -0.47
N TYR A 63 -7.80 4.11 -0.35
CA TYR A 63 -9.15 4.30 -0.87
C TYR A 63 -9.40 5.76 -1.23
N ASN A 64 -9.82 6.03 -2.48
CA ASN A 64 -10.01 7.39 -2.99
C ASN A 64 -11.08 8.19 -2.22
N GLY A 65 -12.06 7.51 -1.60
CA GLY A 65 -13.06 8.16 -0.77
C GLY A 65 -12.52 8.70 0.56
N TYR A 66 -11.44 8.13 1.08
CA TYR A 66 -10.76 8.65 2.27
C TYR A 66 -9.72 9.71 1.93
N ALA A 67 -8.99 9.53 0.83
CA ALA A 67 -8.03 10.51 0.34
C ALA A 67 -8.00 10.49 -1.19
N ASP A 68 -8.63 11.47 -1.83
CA ASP A 68 -8.54 11.63 -3.27
C ASP A 68 -7.10 11.96 -3.68
N PRO A 69 -6.46 11.12 -4.52
CA PRO A 69 -5.05 11.30 -4.84
C PRO A 69 -4.73 12.63 -5.50
N PHE A 70 -5.61 13.15 -6.36
CA PHE A 70 -5.39 14.44 -7.01
C PHE A 70 -5.44 15.59 -6.00
N GLU A 71 -6.44 15.56 -5.09
CA GLU A 71 -6.54 16.54 -4.01
C GLU A 71 -5.31 16.51 -3.10
N MET A 72 -4.88 15.33 -2.68
CA MET A 72 -3.70 15.18 -1.81
C MET A 72 -2.41 15.65 -2.50
N ALA A 73 -2.28 15.39 -3.79
CA ALA A 73 -1.15 15.86 -4.58
C ALA A 73 -1.13 17.40 -4.72
N GLU A 74 -2.30 18.04 -4.88
CA GLU A 74 -2.41 19.50 -4.91
C GLU A 74 -2.08 20.14 -3.56
N LEU A 75 -2.38 19.46 -2.46
CA LEU A 75 -1.99 19.90 -1.12
C LEU A 75 -0.48 19.75 -0.86
N GLY A 76 0.27 19.06 -1.73
CA GLY A 76 1.72 18.93 -1.65
C GLY A 76 2.23 17.62 -1.04
N PHE A 77 1.38 16.64 -0.81
CA PHE A 77 1.80 15.33 -0.34
C PHE A 77 2.50 14.50 -1.42
N GLY A 78 3.46 13.66 -1.03
CA GLY A 78 3.92 12.56 -1.83
C GLY A 78 2.98 11.36 -1.65
N LEU A 79 2.70 10.62 -2.74
CA LEU A 79 1.69 9.57 -2.76
C LEU A 79 2.31 8.19 -2.97
N VAL A 80 1.87 7.22 -2.19
CA VAL A 80 2.16 5.79 -2.37
C VAL A 80 0.84 5.08 -2.67
N ASN A 81 0.79 4.35 -3.78
CA ASN A 81 -0.40 3.62 -4.19
C ASN A 81 -0.55 2.32 -3.39
N VAL A 82 -1.61 2.23 -2.61
CA VAL A 82 -1.96 1.04 -1.82
C VAL A 82 -3.45 0.68 -2.04
N ALA A 83 -3.99 0.97 -3.22
CA ALA A 83 -5.41 0.83 -3.53
C ALA A 83 -5.97 -0.53 -3.07
N CYS A 84 -6.91 -0.50 -2.14
CA CYS A 84 -7.44 -1.69 -1.48
C CYS A 84 -8.16 -2.64 -2.45
N SER A 85 -8.73 -2.10 -3.52
CA SER A 85 -9.37 -2.85 -4.60
C SER A 85 -8.40 -3.78 -5.36
N GLN A 86 -7.08 -3.51 -5.31
CA GLN A 86 -6.08 -4.15 -6.15
C GLN A 86 -4.89 -4.73 -5.37
N LEU A 87 -4.55 -4.13 -4.21
CA LEU A 87 -3.30 -4.38 -3.51
C LEU A 87 -3.46 -4.89 -2.07
N TYR A 88 -4.70 -5.17 -1.63
CA TYR A 88 -4.95 -5.77 -0.31
C TYR A 88 -5.02 -7.27 -0.40
N ILE A 89 -4.29 -7.93 0.49
CA ILE A 89 -4.37 -9.36 0.74
C ILE A 89 -4.99 -9.54 2.11
N ILE A 90 -6.15 -10.21 2.17
CA ILE A 90 -6.79 -10.58 3.42
C ILE A 90 -6.98 -12.09 3.40
N PRO A 91 -6.11 -12.85 4.06
CA PRO A 91 -6.14 -14.31 4.03
C PRO A 91 -7.49 -14.86 4.49
N LEU A 92 -8.03 -15.82 3.75
CA LEU A 92 -9.32 -16.48 3.97
C LEU A 92 -10.55 -15.57 3.81
N THR A 93 -10.40 -14.35 3.30
CA THR A 93 -11.58 -13.55 2.97
C THR A 93 -12.34 -14.20 1.81
N ALA A 94 -13.64 -14.37 1.99
CA ALA A 94 -14.50 -14.89 0.93
C ALA A 94 -15.39 -13.80 0.32
N LEU A 95 -15.42 -12.58 0.87
CA LEU A 95 -16.56 -11.70 0.68
C LEU A 95 -16.23 -10.28 0.18
N TYR A 96 -15.03 -9.71 0.41
CA TYR A 96 -14.83 -8.29 0.06
C TYR A 96 -13.44 -7.90 -0.44
N TYR A 97 -12.35 -8.56 -0.06
CA TYR A 97 -11.00 -8.32 -0.60
C TYR A 97 -10.39 -9.61 -1.15
N HIS A 98 -9.15 -9.55 -1.60
CA HIS A 98 -8.47 -10.68 -2.23
C HIS A 98 -7.78 -11.56 -1.19
N ASP A 99 -8.01 -12.87 -1.26
CA ASP A 99 -7.20 -13.86 -0.53
C ASP A 99 -5.77 -13.93 -1.12
N TYR A 100 -5.67 -13.83 -2.45
CA TYR A 100 -4.43 -13.69 -3.22
C TYR A 100 -4.56 -12.55 -4.21
N LEU A 101 -3.51 -11.77 -4.43
CA LEU A 101 -3.54 -10.78 -5.51
C LEU A 101 -3.58 -11.48 -6.88
N ASN A 102 -4.32 -10.90 -7.81
CA ASN A 102 -4.27 -11.30 -9.21
C ASN A 102 -3.00 -10.74 -9.85
N ILE A 103 -1.88 -11.46 -9.67
CA ILE A 103 -0.56 -11.03 -10.13
C ILE A 103 -0.45 -10.95 -11.66
N GLU A 104 -1.25 -11.72 -12.40
CA GLU A 104 -1.29 -11.61 -13.86
C GLU A 104 -1.96 -10.30 -14.29
N TRP A 105 -3.06 -9.94 -13.63
CA TRP A 105 -3.71 -8.66 -13.91
C TRP A 105 -2.80 -7.48 -13.54
N ILE A 106 -2.13 -7.55 -12.38
CA ILE A 106 -1.17 -6.53 -11.93
C ILE A 106 -0.03 -6.40 -12.95
N PHE A 107 0.53 -7.51 -13.39
CA PHE A 107 1.61 -7.51 -14.38
C PHE A 107 1.21 -6.83 -15.68
N ASN A 108 0.01 -7.14 -16.19
CA ASN A 108 -0.44 -6.67 -17.50
C ASN A 108 -1.07 -5.26 -17.47
N ASN A 109 -1.67 -4.84 -16.34
CA ASN A 109 -2.57 -3.69 -16.35
C ASN A 109 -2.25 -2.63 -15.28
N TRP A 110 -1.63 -3.00 -14.16
CA TRP A 110 -1.41 -2.05 -13.08
C TRP A 110 -0.08 -1.30 -13.23
N GLU A 111 -0.11 -0.02 -12.87
CA GLU A 111 1.07 0.83 -12.76
C GLU A 111 1.01 1.65 -11.44
N PRO A 112 2.17 2.03 -10.84
CA PRO A 112 2.17 2.78 -9.57
C PRO A 112 1.39 4.09 -9.60
N TYR A 113 1.23 4.70 -10.78
CA TYR A 113 0.51 5.96 -10.97
C TYR A 113 -1.01 5.80 -11.19
N MET A 114 -1.54 4.58 -11.09
CA MET A 114 -2.96 4.26 -11.29
C MET A 114 -3.63 3.98 -9.93
N PHE A 115 -4.20 5.01 -9.31
CA PHE A 115 -4.97 4.91 -8.06
C PHE A 115 -6.45 4.69 -8.40
N ASP A 116 -6.83 3.46 -8.70
CA ASP A 116 -8.14 3.09 -9.26
C ASP A 116 -8.51 3.95 -10.49
N ASP A 117 -9.51 4.82 -10.38
CA ASP A 117 -9.95 5.73 -11.44
C ASP A 117 -9.16 7.05 -11.51
N ARG A 118 -8.22 7.28 -10.59
CA ARG A 118 -7.33 8.46 -10.56
C ARG A 118 -5.97 8.10 -11.16
N ILE A 119 -5.73 8.52 -12.39
CA ILE A 119 -4.54 8.16 -13.15
C ILE A 119 -3.66 9.40 -13.35
N PHE A 120 -2.46 9.37 -12.80
CA PHE A 120 -1.44 10.41 -13.00
C PHE A 120 -0.63 10.16 -14.27
N SER A 121 0.13 11.15 -14.69
CA SER A 121 1.16 10.93 -15.70
C SER A 121 2.22 9.95 -15.16
N TRP A 122 2.75 9.09 -16.03
CA TRP A 122 3.76 8.08 -15.67
C TRP A 122 5.02 8.65 -14.99
N ASN A 123 5.32 9.91 -15.23
CA ASN A 123 6.50 10.62 -14.69
C ASN A 123 6.13 11.64 -13.60
N ASP A 124 4.93 11.61 -13.04
CA ASP A 124 4.53 12.53 -11.97
C ASP A 124 5.35 12.27 -10.70
N ARG A 125 6.16 13.27 -10.32
CA ARG A 125 7.10 13.15 -9.20
C ARG A 125 6.42 13.06 -7.83
N ARG A 126 5.13 13.36 -7.74
CA ARG A 126 4.35 13.23 -6.51
C ARG A 126 4.03 11.77 -6.21
N VAL A 127 3.91 10.93 -7.23
CA VAL A 127 3.78 9.47 -7.09
C VAL A 127 5.15 8.88 -6.75
N LYS A 128 5.25 8.21 -5.60
CA LYS A 128 6.51 7.67 -5.07
C LYS A 128 6.66 6.16 -5.27
N GLY A 129 5.60 5.50 -5.67
CA GLY A 129 5.58 4.06 -5.92
C GLY A 129 4.29 3.40 -5.46
N GLY A 130 4.35 2.10 -5.24
CA GLY A 130 3.21 1.32 -4.74
C GLY A 130 3.62 0.34 -3.66
N MET A 131 2.65 -0.10 -2.88
CA MET A 131 2.80 -1.05 -1.80
C MET A 131 1.58 -1.96 -1.78
N PHE A 132 1.74 -3.24 -1.49
CA PHE A 132 0.63 -4.09 -1.12
C PHE A 132 0.57 -4.24 0.40
N ALA A 133 -0.62 -4.48 0.93
CA ALA A 133 -0.83 -4.69 2.36
C ALA A 133 -1.38 -6.09 2.63
N VAL A 134 -0.98 -6.68 3.75
CA VAL A 134 -1.53 -7.95 4.25
C VAL A 134 -2.20 -7.70 5.58
N TRP A 135 -3.51 -7.92 5.64
CA TRP A 135 -4.31 -7.73 6.83
C TRP A 135 -4.78 -9.07 7.40
N ASN A 136 -4.64 -9.24 8.69
CA ASN A 136 -4.95 -10.50 9.39
C ASN A 136 -6.30 -10.44 10.10
N ASP A 137 -7.35 -10.00 9.43
CA ASP A 137 -8.69 -9.81 9.98
C ASP A 137 -9.30 -11.12 10.50
N TYR A 138 -8.87 -12.25 9.94
CA TYR A 138 -9.31 -13.60 10.33
C TYR A 138 -8.22 -14.39 11.04
N ILE A 139 -7.38 -13.72 11.83
CA ILE A 139 -6.34 -14.39 12.63
C ILE A 139 -6.96 -15.42 13.59
N GLY A 140 -6.29 -16.54 13.77
CA GLY A 140 -6.77 -17.63 14.62
C GLY A 140 -7.52 -18.75 13.88
N ASN A 141 -7.79 -18.60 12.57
CA ASN A 141 -8.42 -19.61 11.73
C ASN A 141 -7.44 -20.62 11.11
N GLY A 142 -6.32 -20.90 11.78
CA GLY A 142 -5.33 -21.86 11.30
C GLY A 142 -4.36 -21.30 10.25
N ILE A 143 -4.36 -19.99 10.01
CA ILE A 143 -3.41 -19.35 9.10
C ILE A 143 -2.03 -19.35 9.76
N THR A 144 -1.06 -19.90 9.05
CA THR A 144 0.34 -19.92 9.46
C THR A 144 1.13 -18.81 8.75
N PHE A 145 2.34 -18.51 9.22
CA PHE A 145 3.24 -17.60 8.50
C PHE A 145 3.62 -18.10 7.10
N LYS A 146 3.59 -19.42 6.87
CA LYS A 146 3.77 -20.00 5.55
C LYS A 146 2.63 -19.64 4.59
N ASP A 147 1.40 -19.63 5.09
CA ASP A 147 0.23 -19.23 4.30
C ASP A 147 0.31 -17.74 3.93
N ILE A 148 0.77 -16.90 4.84
CA ILE A 148 1.04 -15.48 4.57
C ILE A 148 2.14 -15.33 3.53
N HIS A 149 3.25 -16.05 3.68
CA HIS A 149 4.36 -16.02 2.73
C HIS A 149 3.92 -16.43 1.32
N HIS A 150 3.12 -17.50 1.17
CA HIS A 150 2.59 -17.95 -0.11
C HIS A 150 1.74 -16.88 -0.83
N ARG A 151 1.11 -15.97 -0.07
CA ARG A 151 0.33 -14.85 -0.62
C ARG A 151 1.19 -13.64 -0.94
N ALA A 152 2.06 -13.29 -0.02
CA ALA A 152 2.89 -12.08 -0.11
C ALA A 152 4.03 -12.21 -1.13
N TYR A 153 4.68 -13.37 -1.23
CA TYR A 153 5.88 -13.51 -2.06
C TYR A 153 5.63 -13.30 -3.55
N PRO A 154 4.58 -13.90 -4.18
CA PRO A 154 4.24 -13.60 -5.57
C PRO A 154 3.86 -12.13 -5.79
N ALA A 155 3.14 -11.52 -4.85
CA ALA A 155 2.78 -10.11 -4.91
C ALA A 155 4.04 -9.22 -4.88
N MET A 156 4.96 -9.47 -3.95
CA MET A 156 6.22 -8.74 -3.82
C MET A 156 7.06 -8.83 -5.10
N GLN A 157 7.21 -10.02 -5.70
CA GLN A 157 7.96 -10.21 -6.93
C GLN A 157 7.35 -9.40 -8.09
N THR A 158 6.01 -9.41 -8.21
CA THR A 158 5.31 -8.72 -9.28
C THR A 158 5.39 -7.20 -9.11
N LEU A 159 5.11 -6.67 -7.91
CA LEU A 159 5.21 -5.24 -7.64
C LEU A 159 6.66 -4.74 -7.79
N SER A 160 7.64 -5.50 -7.35
CA SER A 160 9.05 -5.14 -7.52
C SER A 160 9.42 -4.95 -8.99
N LEU A 161 8.97 -5.84 -9.87
CA LEU A 161 9.17 -5.69 -11.31
C LEU A 161 8.49 -4.43 -11.82
N LYS A 162 7.20 -4.23 -11.52
CA LYS A 162 6.42 -3.09 -11.99
C LYS A 162 6.99 -1.75 -11.53
N MET A 163 7.46 -1.67 -10.28
CA MET A 163 8.07 -0.45 -9.75
C MET A 163 9.48 -0.19 -10.32
N TRP A 164 10.17 -1.23 -10.76
CA TRP A 164 11.51 -1.09 -11.34
C TRP A 164 11.48 -0.72 -12.83
N THR A 165 10.61 -1.36 -13.60
CA THR A 165 10.57 -1.24 -15.06
C THR A 165 9.38 -0.44 -15.59
N GLY A 166 8.31 -0.28 -14.83
CA GLY A 166 7.01 0.17 -15.33
C GLY A 166 6.37 -0.88 -16.24
N ALA A 167 5.75 -0.42 -17.33
CA ALA A 167 5.22 -1.30 -18.36
C ALA A 167 6.33 -2.14 -19.00
N VAL A 168 6.04 -3.44 -19.22
CA VAL A 168 7.05 -4.40 -19.74
C VAL A 168 6.53 -4.96 -21.06
N ASP A 169 6.86 -4.26 -22.15
CA ASP A 169 6.33 -4.62 -23.49
C ASP A 169 6.93 -5.91 -24.06
N ASP A 170 8.19 -6.22 -23.73
CA ASP A 170 8.94 -7.35 -24.28
C ASP A 170 8.90 -8.62 -23.42
N LEU A 171 8.15 -8.64 -22.33
CA LEU A 171 8.05 -9.77 -21.42
C LEU A 171 6.62 -10.25 -21.26
N SER A 172 6.32 -11.48 -21.66
CA SER A 172 5.02 -12.07 -21.39
C SER A 172 4.87 -12.48 -19.92
N PHE A 173 3.63 -12.45 -19.40
CA PHE A 173 3.36 -12.95 -18.05
C PHE A 173 3.82 -14.39 -17.84
N ALA A 174 3.60 -15.28 -18.81
CA ALA A 174 4.01 -16.68 -18.75
C ALA A 174 5.53 -16.82 -18.55
N ARG A 175 6.35 -16.00 -19.22
CA ARG A 175 7.79 -15.99 -19.04
C ARG A 175 8.18 -15.42 -17.67
N PHE A 176 7.57 -14.33 -17.26
CA PHE A 176 7.75 -13.75 -15.92
C PHE A 176 7.42 -14.79 -14.83
N ASP A 177 6.26 -15.42 -14.92
CA ASP A 177 5.78 -16.42 -13.95
C ASP A 177 6.74 -17.62 -13.85
N SER A 178 7.25 -18.09 -14.99
CA SER A 178 8.28 -19.13 -15.01
C SER A 178 9.57 -18.69 -14.30
N CYS A 179 10.06 -17.49 -14.58
CA CYS A 179 11.27 -16.97 -13.96
C CYS A 179 11.10 -16.75 -12.44
N ARG A 180 10.00 -16.13 -12.00
CA ARG A 180 9.77 -15.88 -10.57
C ARG A 180 9.64 -17.16 -9.75
N ARG A 181 9.06 -18.24 -10.33
CA ARG A 181 8.98 -19.56 -9.67
C ARG A 181 10.34 -20.26 -9.55
N ALA A 182 11.27 -19.93 -10.45
CA ALA A 182 12.63 -20.46 -10.40
C ALA A 182 13.53 -19.70 -9.39
N LEU A 183 13.13 -18.50 -8.98
CA LEU A 183 13.85 -17.73 -7.97
C LEU A 183 13.60 -18.32 -6.58
N SER A 184 14.68 -18.64 -5.89
CA SER A 184 14.64 -18.96 -4.47
C SER A 184 14.51 -17.68 -3.64
N GLU A 185 14.05 -17.81 -2.42
CA GLU A 185 14.13 -16.75 -1.41
C GLU A 185 15.59 -16.35 -1.15
N ALA A 186 15.75 -15.15 -0.57
CA ALA A 186 17.07 -14.66 -0.21
C ALA A 186 17.80 -15.67 0.71
N PRO A 187 19.13 -15.76 0.62
CA PRO A 187 19.92 -16.59 1.53
C PRO A 187 19.55 -16.30 2.98
N GLU A 188 19.45 -17.34 3.80
CA GLU A 188 19.11 -17.29 5.24
C GLU A 188 17.65 -16.91 5.58
N VAL A 189 16.84 -16.53 4.60
CA VAL A 189 15.42 -16.17 4.80
C VAL A 189 14.47 -17.28 4.34
N ASN A 190 14.96 -18.35 3.75
CA ASN A 190 14.16 -19.43 3.14
C ASN A 190 13.12 -20.03 4.12
N ILE A 191 12.01 -19.31 4.29
CA ILE A 191 10.91 -19.68 5.17
C ILE A 191 10.31 -21.02 4.74
N GLY A 192 10.20 -21.27 3.44
CA GLY A 192 9.67 -22.51 2.90
C GLY A 192 10.51 -23.74 3.27
N ALA A 193 11.84 -23.64 3.28
CA ALA A 193 12.73 -24.72 3.67
C ALA A 193 12.76 -24.95 5.18
N LYS A 194 12.76 -23.87 5.98
CA LYS A 194 12.75 -23.96 7.45
C LYS A 194 11.49 -24.63 7.99
N VAL A 195 10.35 -24.45 7.33
CA VAL A 195 9.08 -25.08 7.74
C VAL A 195 9.03 -26.56 7.43
N LYS A 196 9.71 -27.03 6.38
CA LYS A 196 9.80 -28.46 6.07
C LYS A 196 10.60 -29.28 7.08
N THR A 197 11.39 -28.64 7.92
CA THR A 197 12.21 -29.30 8.95
C THR A 197 11.56 -29.26 10.34
N MET A 198 10.35 -28.70 10.47
CA MET A 198 9.60 -28.65 11.72
C MET A 198 8.43 -29.64 11.76
N ASP A 199 8.22 -30.42 10.70
CA ASP A 199 7.34 -31.57 10.62
C ASP A 199 8.15 -32.86 10.96
#